data_e82f5e9c84a176102d2bdbc02e01d07f
#
_entry.id   e82f5e9c84a176102d2bdbc02e01d07f
#
_cell.length_a   1.000
_cell.length_b   1.000
_cell.length_c   1.000
_cell.angle_alpha   90.00
_cell.angle_beta   90.00
_cell.angle_gamma   90.00
#
_symmetry.space_group_name_H-M   'P 1'
#
loop_
_entity.id
_entity.type
_entity.pdbx_description
1 polymer ?
#
loop_
_entity_poly.entity_id
_entity_poly.type
_entity_poly.pdbx_seq_one_letter_code
_entity_poly.pdbx_strand_id
1 'polypeptide(L)'
;MNTFYRSLALTAFIGSYLIFAAHAQTGGYIETDLVVNNQVGGVPTLVDSNGITHVAKFVDEKLVNPWGLTESATSAFWIADGGTGLATLYNTAGAPQPLVVSIPSPSNPLGTEAIPTGAVFNPLPAAQKAFLLSGVNSSGNPVTAPAVFLFATKNGTILGWNPGVNPAGFDPAKAGKYAIVAVNHSSFAAYTGLAVATDADGTTRLYAANFGAGTVDLFDTSFNQVFASNAFADPSLPEGFAPFNVAPITVNGTTRMFVTYALQNLSKLTGQGRGIVNSFDLDGTKPRRFAQHGQLIAPWGLALAPAGFGELGGTLWIGNFGDGRINAYDPSTGVLIDKVRTPDNKAIVIDGLWSLMFGNGGNGGAPNTLYFTAGPNGEQDGLFGSLDPQ
;
A
#
# COMPACT_ATOMS: atom_id res chain seq x y z
N MET A 1 -33.99 -87.40 14.04
CA MET A 1 -34.21 -86.26 14.96
C MET A 1 -32.93 -85.40 14.92
N ASN A 2 -32.90 -84.33 14.10
CA ASN A 2 -31.73 -83.50 13.90
C ASN A 2 -31.99 -82.11 14.55
N THR A 3 -31.24 -81.81 15.55
CA THR A 3 -31.30 -80.54 16.26
C THR A 3 -30.26 -79.57 15.69
N PHE A 4 -30.71 -78.48 15.05
CA PHE A 4 -29.85 -77.41 14.53
C PHE A 4 -29.53 -76.40 15.64
N TYR A 5 -28.26 -76.24 15.97
CA TYR A 5 -27.78 -75.12 16.77
C TYR A 5 -27.49 -73.92 15.82
N ARG A 6 -28.18 -72.80 16.05
CA ARG A 6 -27.84 -71.52 15.42
C ARG A 6 -26.89 -70.76 16.37
N SER A 7 -25.65 -70.52 15.88
CA SER A 7 -24.71 -69.60 16.51
C SER A 7 -25.09 -68.17 16.16
N LEU A 8 -25.33 -67.34 17.15
CA LEU A 8 -25.45 -65.88 17.00
C LEU A 8 -24.06 -65.31 17.10
N ALA A 9 -23.54 -64.73 15.98
CA ALA A 9 -22.31 -63.94 16.01
C ALA A 9 -22.66 -62.47 16.39
N LEU A 10 -22.20 -62.05 17.54
CA LEU A 10 -22.29 -60.65 18.02
C LEU A 10 -21.15 -59.85 17.42
N THR A 11 -21.43 -59.00 16.42
CA THR A 11 -20.44 -58.08 15.81
C THR A 11 -20.40 -56.83 16.67
N ALA A 12 -19.31 -56.65 17.43
CA ALA A 12 -19.05 -55.43 18.17
C ALA A 12 -18.53 -54.34 17.19
N PHE A 13 -19.32 -53.29 17.00
CA PHE A 13 -18.88 -52.07 16.32
C PHE A 13 -18.03 -51.27 17.26
N ILE A 14 -16.70 -51.25 17.09
CA ILE A 14 -15.80 -50.32 17.77
C ILE A 14 -15.86 -49.04 16.97
N GLY A 15 -16.65 -48.08 17.41
CA GLY A 15 -16.64 -46.70 16.90
C GLY A 15 -15.34 -46.03 17.27
N SER A 16 -14.44 -45.85 16.29
CA SER A 16 -13.27 -45.00 16.46
C SER A 16 -13.73 -43.54 16.52
N TYR A 17 -13.81 -42.98 17.73
CA TYR A 17 -13.92 -41.55 17.92
C TYR A 17 -12.58 -40.94 17.52
N LEU A 18 -12.50 -40.30 16.32
CA LEU A 18 -11.44 -39.38 15.97
C LEU A 18 -11.60 -38.15 16.88
N ILE A 19 -10.83 -38.13 17.96
CA ILE A 19 -10.61 -36.91 18.75
C ILE A 19 -9.79 -35.99 17.84
N PHE A 20 -10.44 -35.05 17.16
CA PHE A 20 -9.76 -33.88 16.61
C PHE A 20 -9.20 -33.12 17.83
N ALA A 21 -7.93 -33.32 18.12
CA ALA A 21 -7.20 -32.39 18.95
C ALA A 21 -7.30 -31.03 18.23
N ALA A 22 -8.09 -30.11 18.79
CA ALA A 22 -7.96 -28.72 18.43
C ALA A 22 -6.51 -28.36 18.77
N HIS A 23 -5.67 -28.26 17.74
CA HIS A 23 -4.39 -27.62 17.88
C HIS A 23 -4.74 -26.22 18.36
N ALA A 24 -4.32 -25.87 19.58
CA ALA A 24 -4.28 -24.48 19.97
C ALA A 24 -3.45 -23.78 18.89
N GLN A 25 -4.08 -22.94 18.12
CA GLN A 25 -3.44 -22.14 17.07
C GLN A 25 -2.53 -21.18 17.83
N THR A 26 -1.24 -21.57 17.95
CA THR A 26 -0.18 -20.72 18.52
C THR A 26 0.45 -19.93 17.39
N GLY A 27 -0.38 -19.24 16.65
CA GLY A 27 -0.02 -18.35 15.57
C GLY A 27 -0.75 -17.03 15.76
N GLY A 28 -0.46 -16.09 14.92
CA GLY A 28 -1.04 -14.76 14.94
C GLY A 28 0.05 -13.72 14.74
N TYR A 29 -0.36 -12.48 14.76
CA TYR A 29 0.56 -11.37 14.46
C TYR A 29 0.49 -10.33 15.57
N ILE A 30 1.65 -9.79 15.90
CA ILE A 30 1.82 -8.74 16.92
C ILE A 30 1.97 -7.41 16.18
N GLU A 31 1.11 -6.46 16.51
CA GLU A 31 1.22 -5.08 16.09
C GLU A 31 2.20 -4.33 16.98
N THR A 32 3.05 -3.52 16.35
CA THR A 32 3.95 -2.60 17.02
C THR A 32 3.79 -1.20 16.44
N ASP A 33 3.34 -0.26 17.25
CA ASP A 33 3.26 1.14 16.87
C ASP A 33 4.66 1.76 16.88
N LEU A 34 5.11 2.27 15.75
CA LEU A 34 6.44 2.86 15.58
C LEU A 34 6.38 4.38 15.74
N VAL A 35 5.47 5.04 15.04
CA VAL A 35 5.33 6.51 15.03
C VAL A 35 3.86 6.88 15.04
N VAL A 36 3.52 7.86 15.86
CA VAL A 36 2.24 8.58 15.82
C VAL A 36 2.48 10.08 15.72
N ASN A 37 1.49 10.84 15.25
CA ASN A 37 1.61 12.30 15.13
C ASN A 37 1.30 13.06 16.43
N ASN A 38 0.84 12.37 17.45
CA ASN A 38 0.36 12.99 18.70
C ASN A 38 1.07 12.43 19.95
N GLN A 39 0.94 13.11 21.07
CA GLN A 39 1.48 12.70 22.36
C GLN A 39 0.59 13.15 23.52
N VAL A 40 0.59 12.37 24.59
CA VAL A 40 -0.11 12.67 25.84
C VAL A 40 0.89 12.62 26.99
N GLY A 41 1.08 13.76 27.70
CA GLY A 41 2.03 13.82 28.80
C GLY A 41 3.50 13.55 28.41
N GLY A 42 3.88 13.81 27.15
CA GLY A 42 5.22 13.55 26.63
C GLY A 42 5.44 12.10 26.16
N VAL A 43 4.41 11.26 26.18
CA VAL A 43 4.45 9.90 25.64
C VAL A 43 3.79 9.90 24.26
N PRO A 44 4.45 9.37 23.19
CA PRO A 44 3.84 9.23 21.86
C PRO A 44 2.57 8.38 21.96
N THR A 45 1.40 9.00 21.87
CA THR A 45 0.12 8.32 22.11
C THR A 45 -0.96 8.89 21.21
N LEU A 46 -1.73 7.99 20.60
CA LEU A 46 -2.90 8.30 19.78
C LEU A 46 -4.07 7.40 20.23
N VAL A 47 -5.26 7.95 20.34
CA VAL A 47 -6.49 7.16 20.48
C VAL A 47 -7.26 7.25 19.18
N ASP A 48 -7.54 6.12 18.56
CA ASP A 48 -8.24 6.05 17.28
C ASP A 48 -9.77 6.16 17.43
N SER A 49 -10.49 6.22 16.32
CA SER A 49 -11.96 6.33 16.30
C SER A 49 -12.68 5.08 16.83
N ASN A 50 -11.98 3.95 16.94
CA ASN A 50 -12.48 2.72 17.55
C ASN A 50 -12.25 2.68 19.07
N GLY A 51 -11.57 3.69 19.63
CA GLY A 51 -11.18 3.78 21.03
C GLY A 51 -9.94 2.95 21.40
N ILE A 52 -9.17 2.49 20.39
CA ILE A 52 -7.90 1.79 20.61
C ILE A 52 -6.82 2.83 20.90
N THR A 53 -6.03 2.57 21.94
CA THR A 53 -4.89 3.43 22.30
C THR A 53 -3.62 2.86 21.70
N HIS A 54 -3.00 3.63 20.82
CA HIS A 54 -1.69 3.36 20.20
C HIS A 54 -0.61 4.06 21.02
N VAL A 55 0.35 3.30 21.53
CA VAL A 55 1.52 3.84 22.24
C VAL A 55 2.74 3.55 21.40
N ALA A 56 3.22 4.57 20.68
CA ALA A 56 4.31 4.43 19.73
C ALA A 56 5.69 4.66 20.35
N LYS A 57 6.73 4.30 19.60
CA LYS A 57 8.12 4.56 20.00
C LYS A 57 8.51 6.03 19.80
N PHE A 58 7.96 6.68 18.79
CA PHE A 58 8.30 8.06 18.40
C PHE A 58 7.04 8.88 18.13
N VAL A 59 7.17 10.20 18.25
CA VAL A 59 6.19 11.17 17.78
C VAL A 59 6.79 11.98 16.62
N ASP A 60 6.00 12.17 15.55
CA ASP A 60 6.31 13.16 14.50
C ASP A 60 5.02 13.84 14.04
N GLU A 61 4.82 15.08 14.43
CA GLU A 61 3.64 15.90 14.09
C GLU A 61 3.43 16.09 12.58
N LYS A 62 4.42 15.73 11.74
CA LYS A 62 4.32 15.80 10.28
C LYS A 62 3.64 14.56 9.68
N LEU A 63 3.63 13.44 10.40
CA LEU A 63 3.00 12.20 9.98
C LEU A 63 1.48 12.33 10.12
N VAL A 64 0.81 13.03 9.21
CA VAL A 64 -0.65 13.19 9.22
C VAL A 64 -1.23 12.57 7.94
N ASN A 65 -2.19 11.67 8.11
CA ASN A 65 -2.81 10.91 7.01
C ASN A 65 -1.77 10.31 6.06
N PRO A 66 -0.86 9.46 6.56
CA PRO A 66 0.19 8.83 5.76
C PRO A 66 -0.40 7.74 4.86
N TRP A 67 -0.31 7.94 3.54
CA TRP A 67 -0.84 6.99 2.54
C TRP A 67 0.24 6.04 2.04
N GLY A 68 1.00 6.49 1.03
CA GLY A 68 1.98 5.68 0.33
C GLY A 68 3.25 5.46 1.14
N LEU A 69 3.69 4.22 1.20
CA LEU A 69 4.93 3.76 1.81
C LEU A 69 5.81 3.17 0.72
N THR A 70 7.05 3.61 0.63
CA THR A 70 8.02 3.10 -0.35
C THR A 70 9.44 3.17 0.18
N GLU A 71 10.34 2.43 -0.45
CA GLU A 71 11.76 2.40 -0.15
C GLU A 71 12.58 2.00 -1.37
N SER A 72 13.87 2.36 -1.40
CA SER A 72 14.85 1.75 -2.29
C SER A 72 15.48 0.54 -1.60
N ALA A 73 16.32 -0.19 -2.30
CA ALA A 73 17.04 -1.34 -1.71
C ALA A 73 17.91 -0.98 -0.47
N THR A 74 18.21 0.30 -0.24
CA THR A 74 19.11 0.74 0.83
C THR A 74 18.61 1.96 1.61
N SER A 75 17.50 2.59 1.19
CA SER A 75 16.99 3.78 1.87
C SER A 75 16.19 3.42 3.13
N ALA A 76 15.99 4.42 3.98
CA ALA A 76 14.92 4.43 4.98
C ALA A 76 13.55 4.38 4.29
N PHE A 77 12.50 4.14 5.06
CA PHE A 77 11.11 4.29 4.61
C PHE A 77 10.83 5.73 4.18
N TRP A 78 10.12 5.88 3.09
CA TRP A 78 9.55 7.14 2.60
C TRP A 78 8.03 7.06 2.68
N ILE A 79 7.42 8.01 3.35
CA ILE A 79 5.98 8.05 3.58
C ILE A 79 5.41 9.33 2.95
N ALA A 80 4.32 9.18 2.21
CA ALA A 80 3.57 10.28 1.61
C ALA A 80 2.48 10.76 2.58
N ASP A 81 2.68 11.92 3.21
CA ASP A 81 1.81 12.45 4.25
C ASP A 81 0.74 13.36 3.66
N GLY A 82 -0.44 12.80 3.38
CA GLY A 82 -1.54 13.49 2.72
C GLY A 82 -2.08 14.69 3.50
N GLY A 83 -2.00 14.67 4.82
CA GLY A 83 -2.49 15.74 5.68
C GLY A 83 -1.56 16.94 5.81
N THR A 84 -0.25 16.78 5.51
CA THR A 84 0.74 17.87 5.64
C THR A 84 1.36 18.29 4.32
N GLY A 85 1.13 17.54 3.22
CA GLY A 85 1.74 17.82 1.92
C GLY A 85 3.26 17.59 1.93
N LEU A 86 3.70 16.62 2.72
CA LEU A 86 5.12 16.28 2.91
C LEU A 86 5.39 14.84 2.50
N ALA A 87 6.67 14.51 2.36
CA ALA A 87 7.15 13.16 2.48
C ALA A 87 8.15 13.11 3.64
N THR A 88 7.87 12.27 4.62
CA THR A 88 8.71 12.02 5.80
C THR A 88 9.44 10.71 5.70
N LEU A 89 10.55 10.59 6.41
CA LEU A 89 11.39 9.41 6.37
C LEU A 89 11.60 8.82 7.76
N TYR A 90 11.59 7.48 7.84
CA TYR A 90 11.81 6.75 9.08
C TYR A 90 12.77 5.58 8.86
N ASN A 91 13.64 5.32 9.82
CA ASN A 91 14.48 4.13 9.79
C ASN A 91 13.71 2.88 10.28
N THR A 92 14.34 1.72 10.27
CA THR A 92 13.77 0.43 10.73
C THR A 92 13.19 0.44 12.14
N ALA A 93 13.69 1.31 13.03
CA ALA A 93 13.18 1.42 14.39
C ALA A 93 11.96 2.36 14.50
N GLY A 94 11.59 3.06 13.41
CA GLY A 94 10.59 4.11 13.38
C GLY A 94 11.15 5.51 13.68
N ALA A 95 12.47 5.66 13.92
CA ALA A 95 13.02 6.98 14.24
C ALA A 95 12.95 7.95 13.04
N PRO A 96 12.35 9.13 13.19
CA PRO A 96 12.28 10.14 12.15
C PRO A 96 13.67 10.55 11.65
N GLN A 97 13.80 10.70 10.33
CA GLN A 97 15.03 11.12 9.68
C GLN A 97 15.03 12.64 9.42
N PRO A 98 16.21 13.29 9.34
CA PRO A 98 16.28 14.76 9.18
C PRO A 98 15.71 15.28 7.85
N LEU A 99 15.69 14.45 6.80
CA LEU A 99 15.15 14.85 5.51
C LEU A 99 13.62 14.80 5.55
N VAL A 100 13.02 15.94 5.20
CA VAL A 100 11.58 16.10 4.96
C VAL A 100 11.44 16.79 3.62
N VAL A 101 10.62 16.25 2.73
CA VAL A 101 10.45 16.75 1.37
C VAL A 101 9.07 17.38 1.21
N SER A 102 9.04 18.63 0.75
CA SER A 102 7.80 19.32 0.38
C SER A 102 7.23 18.76 -0.92
N ILE A 103 5.94 18.47 -0.93
CA ILE A 103 5.19 18.03 -2.10
C ILE A 103 4.30 19.20 -2.55
N PRO A 104 4.77 20.02 -3.49
CA PRO A 104 4.10 21.25 -3.86
C PRO A 104 2.92 21.04 -4.82
N SER A 105 2.03 22.02 -4.87
CA SER A 105 1.04 22.15 -5.93
C SER A 105 1.65 22.83 -7.18
N PRO A 106 1.04 22.67 -8.37
CA PRO A 106 1.51 23.38 -9.57
C PRO A 106 1.47 24.90 -9.45
N SER A 107 0.56 25.45 -8.65
CA SER A 107 0.41 26.88 -8.42
C SER A 107 1.40 27.45 -7.40
N ASN A 108 1.99 26.59 -6.55
CA ASN A 108 2.97 26.99 -5.55
C ASN A 108 4.12 25.94 -5.47
N PRO A 109 5.14 26.05 -6.36
CA PRO A 109 6.24 25.06 -6.43
C PRO A 109 7.14 24.99 -5.19
N LEU A 110 6.99 25.91 -4.24
CA LEU A 110 7.76 25.99 -3.00
C LEU A 110 6.92 25.64 -1.76
N GLY A 111 5.63 25.29 -1.96
CA GLY A 111 4.68 25.02 -0.90
C GLY A 111 4.54 23.56 -0.54
N THR A 112 3.48 23.27 0.21
CA THR A 112 3.11 21.93 0.67
C THR A 112 1.61 21.66 0.49
N GLU A 113 0.95 22.33 -0.46
CA GLU A 113 -0.50 22.30 -0.61
C GLU A 113 -1.01 21.06 -1.40
N ALA A 114 -0.12 20.24 -1.93
CA ALA A 114 -0.55 18.99 -2.53
C ALA A 114 -0.96 17.98 -1.44
N ILE A 115 -1.80 17.04 -1.83
CA ILE A 115 -2.23 15.92 -0.98
C ILE A 115 -1.58 14.66 -1.56
N PRO A 116 -0.33 14.32 -1.15
CA PRO A 116 0.34 13.14 -1.65
C PRO A 116 -0.35 11.86 -1.18
N THR A 117 -0.37 10.86 -2.06
CA THR A 117 -1.04 9.58 -1.88
C THR A 117 -0.10 8.42 -2.20
N GLY A 118 0.01 8.00 -3.47
CA GLY A 118 0.94 6.97 -3.88
C GLY A 118 2.39 7.47 -3.87
N ALA A 119 3.31 6.63 -3.42
CA ALA A 119 4.75 6.88 -3.47
C ALA A 119 5.47 5.64 -4.00
N VAL A 120 6.45 5.81 -4.89
CA VAL A 120 7.25 4.71 -5.43
C VAL A 120 8.71 5.11 -5.63
N PHE A 121 9.60 4.15 -5.44
CA PHE A 121 11.00 4.27 -5.84
C PHE A 121 11.15 4.08 -7.35
N ASN A 122 12.02 4.86 -7.99
CA ASN A 122 12.41 4.63 -9.38
C ASN A 122 13.48 3.51 -9.43
N PRO A 123 13.13 2.30 -9.90
CA PRO A 123 14.06 1.17 -9.90
C PRO A 123 15.11 1.23 -11.00
N LEU A 124 14.97 2.18 -11.95
CA LEU A 124 15.84 2.25 -13.11
C LEU A 124 17.17 2.92 -12.76
N PRO A 125 18.32 2.37 -13.27
CA PRO A 125 19.61 2.98 -13.07
C PRO A 125 19.65 4.41 -13.65
N ALA A 126 20.32 5.33 -12.97
CA ALA A 126 20.42 6.73 -13.39
C ALA A 126 20.97 6.89 -14.82
N ALA A 127 21.79 5.95 -15.30
CA ALA A 127 22.32 5.94 -16.67
C ALA A 127 21.24 5.81 -17.75
N GLN A 128 20.08 5.24 -17.43
CA GLN A 128 18.95 5.13 -18.36
C GLN A 128 18.19 6.45 -18.55
N LYS A 129 18.48 7.46 -17.72
CA LYS A 129 17.84 8.79 -17.82
C LYS A 129 16.31 8.73 -17.82
N ALA A 130 15.72 7.80 -17.04
CA ALA A 130 14.29 7.67 -16.91
C ALA A 130 13.74 8.65 -15.88
N PHE A 131 12.50 9.12 -16.07
CA PHE A 131 11.81 10.02 -15.16
C PHE A 131 12.62 11.28 -14.83
N LEU A 132 13.12 11.97 -15.89
CA LEU A 132 13.96 13.15 -15.75
C LEU A 132 13.19 14.34 -15.19
N LEU A 133 13.77 14.96 -14.17
CA LEU A 133 13.30 16.20 -13.57
C LEU A 133 14.21 17.34 -14.01
N SER A 134 13.62 18.47 -14.36
CA SER A 134 14.34 19.69 -14.71
C SER A 134 14.12 20.76 -13.64
N GLY A 135 15.19 21.44 -13.26
CA GLY A 135 15.17 22.49 -12.24
C GLY A 135 16.52 23.17 -12.14
N VAL A 136 16.90 23.56 -10.92
CA VAL A 136 18.20 24.15 -10.64
C VAL A 136 18.95 23.36 -9.57
N ASN A 137 20.27 23.34 -9.63
CA ASN A 137 21.10 22.76 -8.59
C ASN A 137 21.19 23.69 -7.36
N SER A 138 21.93 23.30 -6.33
CA SER A 138 22.10 24.10 -5.09
C SER A 138 22.75 25.48 -5.31
N SER A 139 23.42 25.69 -6.45
CA SER A 139 24.01 26.97 -6.86
C SER A 139 23.09 27.80 -7.77
N GLY A 140 21.86 27.34 -8.04
CA GLY A 140 20.90 28.03 -8.93
C GLY A 140 21.13 27.80 -10.43
N ASN A 141 22.06 26.94 -10.84
CA ASN A 141 22.29 26.64 -12.24
C ASN A 141 21.31 25.56 -12.76
N PRO A 142 20.86 25.65 -14.02
CA PRO A 142 20.00 24.66 -14.62
C PRO A 142 20.58 23.23 -14.51
N VAL A 143 19.75 22.27 -14.14
CA VAL A 143 20.12 20.86 -14.00
C VAL A 143 18.94 19.96 -14.38
N THR A 144 19.26 18.81 -14.95
CA THR A 144 18.31 17.73 -15.21
C THR A 144 18.86 16.43 -14.64
N ALA A 145 18.08 15.73 -13.82
CA ALA A 145 18.47 14.44 -13.25
C ALA A 145 17.26 13.51 -13.09
N PRO A 146 17.45 12.16 -13.07
CA PRO A 146 16.36 11.21 -12.83
C PRO A 146 15.74 11.40 -11.45
N ALA A 147 14.41 11.27 -11.34
CA ALA A 147 13.76 11.11 -10.05
C ALA A 147 14.29 9.87 -9.33
N VAL A 148 14.51 9.98 -8.02
CA VAL A 148 14.81 8.84 -7.13
C VAL A 148 13.51 8.27 -6.58
N PHE A 149 12.60 9.15 -6.16
CA PHE A 149 11.25 8.80 -5.72
C PHE A 149 10.22 9.61 -6.50
N LEU A 150 9.05 9.00 -6.69
CA LEU A 150 7.92 9.56 -7.42
C LEU A 150 6.70 9.58 -6.49
N PHE A 151 5.86 10.58 -6.63
CA PHE A 151 4.67 10.79 -5.81
C PHE A 151 3.46 11.09 -6.70
N ALA A 152 2.31 10.51 -6.37
CA ALA A 152 1.02 10.90 -6.92
C ALA A 152 0.25 11.73 -5.90
N THR A 153 -0.70 12.56 -6.34
CA THR A 153 -1.50 13.40 -5.45
C THR A 153 -2.99 13.37 -5.78
N LYS A 154 -3.82 13.56 -4.78
CA LYS A 154 -5.28 13.79 -4.98
C LYS A 154 -5.56 15.07 -5.79
N ASN A 155 -4.58 15.97 -5.89
CA ASN A 155 -4.66 17.18 -6.73
C ASN A 155 -4.42 16.89 -8.22
N GLY A 156 -4.25 15.63 -8.64
CA GLY A 156 -4.08 15.24 -10.04
C GLY A 156 -2.68 15.51 -10.59
N THR A 157 -1.66 15.48 -9.75
CA THR A 157 -0.26 15.67 -10.19
C THR A 157 0.59 14.43 -9.91
N ILE A 158 1.64 14.26 -10.73
CA ILE A 158 2.75 13.35 -10.45
C ILE A 158 3.99 14.21 -10.27
N LEU A 159 4.71 13.95 -9.20
CA LEU A 159 5.95 14.65 -8.86
C LEU A 159 7.10 13.66 -8.74
N GLY A 160 8.32 14.16 -8.95
CA GLY A 160 9.52 13.40 -8.68
C GLY A 160 10.43 14.15 -7.73
N TRP A 161 11.24 13.41 -6.99
CA TRP A 161 12.26 13.98 -6.14
C TRP A 161 13.66 13.46 -6.51
N ASN A 162 14.61 14.41 -6.54
CA ASN A 162 16.04 14.13 -6.64
C ASN A 162 16.79 15.15 -5.76
N PRO A 163 17.77 14.75 -4.93
CA PRO A 163 18.46 15.66 -4.02
C PRO A 163 19.23 16.79 -4.71
N GLY A 164 19.57 16.61 -5.98
CA GLY A 164 20.31 17.61 -6.77
C GLY A 164 19.43 18.55 -7.59
N VAL A 165 18.10 18.38 -7.59
CA VAL A 165 17.16 19.17 -8.41
C VAL A 165 16.20 19.95 -7.50
N ASN A 166 16.21 21.26 -7.63
CA ASN A 166 15.34 22.16 -6.85
C ASN A 166 14.47 23.00 -7.81
N PRO A 167 13.30 23.47 -7.37
CA PRO A 167 12.53 24.44 -8.13
C PRO A 167 13.26 25.79 -8.18
N ALA A 168 13.01 26.59 -9.21
CA ALA A 168 13.57 27.94 -9.29
C ALA A 168 13.10 28.79 -8.10
N GLY A 169 14.00 29.61 -7.53
CA GLY A 169 13.69 30.46 -6.39
C GLY A 169 13.63 29.75 -5.03
N PHE A 170 14.05 28.50 -4.94
CA PHE A 170 14.12 27.79 -3.66
C PHE A 170 15.03 28.48 -2.64
N ASP A 171 14.77 28.23 -1.37
CA ASP A 171 15.66 28.64 -0.28
C ASP A 171 16.91 27.74 -0.25
N PRO A 172 18.14 28.26 -0.41
CA PRO A 172 19.36 27.46 -0.38
C PRO A 172 19.52 26.61 0.89
N ALA A 173 18.97 27.02 2.03
CA ALA A 173 18.97 26.22 3.27
C ALA A 173 18.04 24.98 3.18
N LYS A 174 17.17 24.94 2.18
CA LYS A 174 16.25 23.85 1.88
C LYS A 174 16.58 23.11 0.60
N ALA A 175 17.81 23.22 0.09
CA ALA A 175 18.25 22.49 -1.10
C ALA A 175 18.02 20.97 -0.94
N GLY A 176 17.47 20.33 -1.96
CA GLY A 176 17.13 18.90 -1.97
C GLY A 176 15.89 18.52 -1.12
N LYS A 177 15.09 19.51 -0.69
CA LYS A 177 13.88 19.29 0.13
C LYS A 177 12.58 19.55 -0.62
N TYR A 178 12.58 19.53 -1.95
CA TYR A 178 11.41 19.79 -2.78
C TYR A 178 11.24 18.69 -3.82
N ALA A 179 10.03 18.19 -3.99
CA ALA A 179 9.65 17.44 -5.18
C ALA A 179 9.32 18.41 -6.33
N ILE A 180 9.51 17.95 -7.56
CA ILE A 180 9.27 18.71 -8.79
C ILE A 180 8.03 18.15 -9.47
N VAL A 181 7.08 19.00 -9.85
CA VAL A 181 5.92 18.60 -10.65
C VAL A 181 6.38 18.16 -12.04
N ALA A 182 6.13 16.89 -12.37
CA ALA A 182 6.45 16.30 -13.68
C ALA A 182 5.22 16.17 -14.57
N VAL A 183 4.04 15.87 -13.98
CA VAL A 183 2.74 15.80 -14.68
C VAL A 183 1.74 16.66 -13.93
N ASN A 184 0.98 17.47 -14.69
CA ASN A 184 -0.10 18.29 -14.15
C ASN A 184 -1.42 18.00 -14.87
N HIS A 185 -2.24 17.16 -14.25
CA HIS A 185 -3.61 16.82 -14.67
C HIS A 185 -4.65 17.32 -13.65
N SER A 186 -4.33 18.38 -12.91
CA SER A 186 -5.14 18.90 -11.81
C SER A 186 -6.55 19.32 -12.20
N SER A 187 -6.83 19.50 -13.49
CA SER A 187 -8.15 19.85 -13.98
C SER A 187 -9.13 18.67 -14.11
N PHE A 188 -8.64 17.42 -14.09
CA PHE A 188 -9.48 16.24 -14.36
C PHE A 188 -9.06 14.97 -13.63
N ALA A 189 -7.90 14.94 -12.98
CA ALA A 189 -7.42 13.76 -12.28
C ALA A 189 -7.44 13.94 -10.76
N ALA A 190 -7.62 12.82 -10.05
CA ALA A 190 -7.33 12.68 -8.62
C ALA A 190 -6.65 11.32 -8.43
N TYR A 191 -5.32 11.35 -8.33
CA TYR A 191 -4.52 10.13 -8.19
C TYR A 191 -4.50 9.66 -6.74
N THR A 192 -4.81 8.38 -6.52
CA THR A 192 -4.87 7.76 -5.19
C THR A 192 -3.89 6.62 -5.00
N GLY A 193 -3.20 6.20 -6.05
CA GLY A 193 -2.19 5.15 -6.01
C GLY A 193 -1.19 5.31 -7.15
N LEU A 194 0.03 4.78 -6.97
CA LEU A 194 1.13 4.89 -7.93
C LEU A 194 1.97 3.61 -7.92
N ALA A 195 2.37 3.14 -9.09
CA ALA A 195 3.28 2.02 -9.25
C ALA A 195 4.23 2.21 -10.44
N VAL A 196 5.40 1.59 -10.35
CA VAL A 196 6.33 1.43 -11.50
C VAL A 196 6.48 -0.06 -11.76
N ALA A 197 6.39 -0.46 -13.01
CA ALA A 197 6.70 -1.82 -13.42
C ALA A 197 7.37 -1.87 -14.79
N THR A 198 8.20 -2.89 -14.98
CA THR A 198 8.84 -3.19 -16.27
C THR A 198 8.28 -4.52 -16.76
N ASP A 199 7.76 -4.53 -17.98
CA ASP A 199 7.23 -5.74 -18.60
C ASP A 199 8.33 -6.65 -19.20
N ALA A 200 7.95 -7.78 -19.75
CA ALA A 200 8.87 -8.79 -20.21
C ALA A 200 9.71 -8.36 -21.43
N ASP A 201 9.27 -7.35 -22.17
CA ASP A 201 10.02 -6.76 -23.30
C ASP A 201 10.99 -5.65 -22.86
N GLY A 202 11.05 -5.35 -21.56
CA GLY A 202 11.90 -4.32 -20.97
C GLY A 202 11.27 -2.92 -20.96
N THR A 203 10.01 -2.77 -21.37
CA THR A 203 9.31 -1.49 -21.31
C THR A 203 8.89 -1.15 -19.90
N THR A 204 9.41 -0.04 -19.36
CA THR A 204 9.02 0.46 -18.05
C THR A 204 7.93 1.51 -18.17
N ARG A 205 6.90 1.41 -17.33
CA ARG A 205 5.79 2.36 -17.24
C ARG A 205 5.52 2.77 -15.81
N LEU A 206 5.00 3.98 -15.65
CA LEU A 206 4.40 4.46 -14.42
C LEU A 206 2.88 4.32 -14.54
N TYR A 207 2.25 3.80 -13.50
CA TYR A 207 0.82 3.52 -13.40
C TYR A 207 0.23 4.36 -12.29
N ALA A 208 -0.80 5.12 -12.57
CA ALA A 208 -1.48 5.95 -11.59
C ALA A 208 -2.97 5.59 -11.50
N ALA A 209 -3.45 5.22 -10.35
CA ALA A 209 -4.87 5.02 -10.09
C ALA A 209 -5.56 6.39 -10.08
N ASN A 210 -6.25 6.72 -11.17
CA ASN A 210 -7.01 7.96 -11.29
C ASN A 210 -8.43 7.75 -10.76
N PHE A 211 -8.59 7.86 -9.45
CA PHE A 211 -9.87 7.68 -8.78
C PHE A 211 -10.92 8.70 -9.25
N GLY A 212 -10.47 9.91 -9.58
CA GLY A 212 -11.35 10.99 -10.05
C GLY A 212 -11.99 10.68 -11.42
N ALA A 213 -11.18 10.19 -12.36
CA ALA A 213 -11.63 9.87 -13.72
C ALA A 213 -12.14 8.42 -13.87
N GLY A 214 -11.91 7.54 -12.89
CA GLY A 214 -12.28 6.13 -12.96
C GLY A 214 -11.36 5.29 -13.87
N THR A 215 -10.12 5.72 -14.09
CA THR A 215 -9.14 5.08 -14.99
C THR A 215 -7.84 4.73 -14.28
N VAL A 216 -7.04 3.86 -14.87
CA VAL A 216 -5.62 3.75 -14.58
C VAL A 216 -4.87 4.48 -15.69
N ASP A 217 -4.22 5.58 -15.36
CA ASP A 217 -3.43 6.36 -16.31
C ASP A 217 -2.02 5.78 -16.38
N LEU A 218 -1.49 5.64 -17.61
CA LEU A 218 -0.14 5.16 -17.87
C LEU A 218 0.74 6.28 -18.35
N PHE A 219 2.02 6.23 -17.93
CA PHE A 219 3.05 7.16 -18.41
C PHE A 219 4.30 6.40 -18.81
N ASP A 220 4.97 6.88 -19.86
CA ASP A 220 6.31 6.41 -20.22
C ASP A 220 7.37 6.98 -19.26
N THR A 221 8.62 6.57 -19.45
CA THR A 221 9.75 7.05 -18.64
C THR A 221 10.13 8.53 -18.87
N SER A 222 9.47 9.19 -19.80
CA SER A 222 9.58 10.64 -20.06
C SER A 222 8.38 11.43 -19.51
N PHE A 223 7.50 10.78 -18.73
CA PHE A 223 6.24 11.32 -18.21
C PHE A 223 5.19 11.64 -19.27
N ASN A 224 5.33 11.17 -20.51
CA ASN A 224 4.27 11.29 -21.49
C ASN A 224 3.16 10.29 -21.18
N GLN A 225 1.91 10.75 -21.19
CA GLN A 225 0.78 9.86 -21.02
C GLN A 225 0.66 8.89 -22.20
N VAL A 226 0.55 7.61 -21.90
CA VAL A 226 0.37 6.54 -22.89
C VAL A 226 -1.12 6.21 -22.98
N PHE A 227 -1.73 6.54 -24.10
CA PHE A 227 -3.12 6.24 -24.37
C PHE A 227 -3.22 4.85 -25.01
N ALA A 228 -3.68 3.87 -24.25
CA ALA A 228 -3.96 2.52 -24.74
C ALA A 228 -5.48 2.28 -24.65
N SER A 229 -6.11 2.07 -25.79
CA SER A 229 -7.56 1.87 -25.86
C SER A 229 -7.96 0.63 -25.02
N ASN A 230 -8.90 0.81 -24.09
CA ASN A 230 -9.41 -0.21 -23.17
C ASN A 230 -8.37 -0.82 -22.21
N ALA A 231 -7.17 -0.22 -22.05
CA ALA A 231 -6.25 -0.66 -21.02
C ALA A 231 -6.88 -0.51 -19.62
N PHE A 232 -6.71 -1.52 -18.79
CA PHE A 232 -7.30 -1.60 -17.44
C PHE A 232 -8.83 -1.52 -17.38
N ALA A 233 -9.50 -1.69 -18.52
CA ALA A 233 -10.97 -1.72 -18.55
C ALA A 233 -11.49 -3.05 -17.99
N ASP A 234 -12.51 -2.95 -17.14
CA ASP A 234 -13.34 -4.07 -16.71
C ASP A 234 -14.79 -3.77 -17.03
N PRO A 235 -15.34 -4.33 -18.12
CA PRO A 235 -16.74 -4.09 -18.51
C PRO A 235 -17.76 -4.57 -17.47
N SER A 236 -17.33 -5.40 -16.51
CA SER A 236 -18.18 -5.91 -15.43
C SER A 236 -18.06 -5.12 -14.13
N LEU A 237 -17.28 -4.03 -14.12
CA LEU A 237 -17.12 -3.19 -12.95
C LEU A 237 -18.46 -2.48 -12.65
N PRO A 238 -19.03 -2.61 -11.45
CA PRO A 238 -20.26 -1.92 -11.11
C PRO A 238 -20.11 -0.40 -11.14
N GLU A 239 -21.19 0.30 -11.48
CA GLU A 239 -21.22 1.76 -11.49
C GLU A 239 -20.81 2.37 -10.14
N GLY A 240 -20.06 3.46 -10.18
CA GLY A 240 -19.57 4.19 -9.02
C GLY A 240 -18.27 3.63 -8.41
N PHE A 241 -17.78 2.49 -8.87
CA PHE A 241 -16.45 2.02 -8.49
C PHE A 241 -15.36 2.65 -9.37
N ALA A 242 -14.23 3.01 -8.76
CA ALA A 242 -13.08 3.55 -9.46
C ALA A 242 -11.78 2.92 -8.95
N PRO A 243 -10.70 2.89 -9.76
CA PRO A 243 -9.37 2.43 -9.33
C PRO A 243 -8.89 3.23 -8.13
N PHE A 244 -8.58 2.53 -7.03
CA PHE A 244 -8.22 3.16 -5.77
C PHE A 244 -6.72 3.04 -5.46
N ASN A 245 -6.12 1.88 -5.79
CA ASN A 245 -4.67 1.69 -5.81
C ASN A 245 -4.24 0.75 -6.93
N VAL A 246 -2.95 0.76 -7.26
CA VAL A 246 -2.29 -0.12 -8.22
C VAL A 246 -1.00 -0.68 -7.63
N ALA A 247 -0.74 -1.97 -7.83
CA ALA A 247 0.49 -2.62 -7.37
C ALA A 247 0.90 -3.76 -8.30
N PRO A 248 2.18 -3.83 -8.74
CA PRO A 248 2.70 -4.98 -9.46
C PRO A 248 2.97 -6.12 -8.45
N ILE A 249 2.31 -7.25 -8.63
CA ILE A 249 2.49 -8.44 -7.80
C ILE A 249 2.98 -9.59 -8.66
N THR A 250 4.07 -10.23 -8.22
CA THR A 250 4.66 -11.39 -8.90
C THR A 250 4.22 -12.68 -8.20
N VAL A 251 3.49 -13.52 -8.91
CA VAL A 251 3.05 -14.84 -8.44
C VAL A 251 3.57 -15.90 -9.39
N ASN A 252 4.28 -16.89 -8.88
CA ASN A 252 4.84 -17.99 -9.69
C ASN A 252 5.66 -17.50 -10.91
N GLY A 253 6.46 -16.44 -10.70
CA GLY A 253 7.31 -15.85 -11.74
C GLY A 253 6.59 -14.99 -12.78
N THR A 254 5.28 -14.77 -12.64
CA THR A 254 4.50 -13.89 -13.52
C THR A 254 4.08 -12.64 -12.77
N THR A 255 4.49 -11.47 -13.25
CA THR A 255 4.07 -10.18 -12.69
C THR A 255 2.80 -9.71 -13.37
N ARG A 256 1.80 -9.37 -12.56
CA ARG A 256 0.56 -8.73 -13.02
C ARG A 256 0.33 -7.42 -12.25
N MET A 257 -0.34 -6.46 -12.88
CA MET A 257 -0.80 -5.26 -12.21
C MET A 257 -2.11 -5.56 -11.48
N PHE A 258 -2.09 -5.50 -10.16
CA PHE A 258 -3.29 -5.56 -9.34
C PHE A 258 -3.85 -4.16 -9.18
N VAL A 259 -5.16 -4.03 -9.37
CA VAL A 259 -5.91 -2.78 -9.22
C VAL A 259 -6.99 -3.02 -8.18
N THR A 260 -6.97 -2.23 -7.11
CA THR A 260 -8.07 -2.20 -6.16
C THR A 260 -9.10 -1.16 -6.55
N TYR A 261 -10.36 -1.39 -6.22
CA TYR A 261 -11.46 -0.48 -6.54
C TYR A 261 -12.28 -0.20 -5.31
N ALA A 262 -12.66 1.06 -5.15
CA ALA A 262 -13.57 1.54 -4.12
C ALA A 262 -14.69 2.37 -4.73
N LEU A 263 -15.79 2.57 -3.99
CA LEU A 263 -16.84 3.49 -4.39
C LEU A 263 -16.31 4.93 -4.33
N GLN A 264 -16.52 5.72 -5.39
CA GLN A 264 -16.15 7.14 -5.42
C GLN A 264 -16.89 7.95 -4.34
N ASN A 265 -18.09 7.53 -3.99
CA ASN A 265 -18.81 8.09 -2.85
C ASN A 265 -18.46 7.31 -1.57
N LEU A 266 -17.36 7.71 -0.90
CA LEU A 266 -16.86 7.09 0.30
C LEU A 266 -17.83 7.14 1.49
N SER A 267 -18.79 8.06 1.52
CA SER A 267 -19.83 8.09 2.56
C SER A 267 -20.79 6.90 2.51
N LYS A 268 -20.77 6.10 1.43
CA LYS A 268 -21.54 4.87 1.28
C LYS A 268 -20.75 3.59 1.61
N LEU A 269 -19.56 3.72 2.20
CA LEU A 269 -18.71 2.56 2.53
C LEU A 269 -19.22 1.70 3.70
N THR A 270 -20.31 2.09 4.35
CA THR A 270 -20.92 1.29 5.42
C THR A 270 -21.47 -0.02 4.86
N GLY A 271 -20.87 -1.15 5.29
CA GLY A 271 -21.31 -2.51 4.96
C GLY A 271 -20.27 -3.33 4.19
N GLN A 272 -20.33 -4.66 4.39
CA GLN A 272 -19.44 -5.61 3.74
C GLN A 272 -19.62 -5.65 2.22
N GLY A 273 -18.57 -6.07 1.50
CA GLY A 273 -18.65 -6.34 0.07
C GLY A 273 -18.56 -5.12 -0.83
N ARG A 274 -18.03 -4.00 -0.33
CA ARG A 274 -17.87 -2.75 -1.09
C ARG A 274 -16.44 -2.53 -1.55
N GLY A 275 -15.79 -3.59 -2.01
CA GLY A 275 -14.45 -3.56 -2.59
C GLY A 275 -14.29 -4.60 -3.67
N ILE A 276 -13.42 -4.31 -4.62
CA ILE A 276 -13.10 -5.17 -5.76
C ILE A 276 -11.58 -5.12 -5.96
N VAL A 277 -11.01 -6.25 -6.37
CA VAL A 277 -9.63 -6.34 -6.82
C VAL A 277 -9.59 -7.09 -8.15
N ASN A 278 -9.01 -6.47 -9.16
CA ASN A 278 -8.71 -7.11 -10.44
C ASN A 278 -7.20 -7.25 -10.62
N SER A 279 -6.80 -8.16 -11.50
CA SER A 279 -5.43 -8.19 -12.03
C SER A 279 -5.44 -8.13 -13.55
N PHE A 280 -4.42 -7.50 -14.11
CA PHE A 280 -4.21 -7.28 -15.54
C PHE A 280 -2.78 -7.66 -15.92
N ASP A 281 -2.51 -7.93 -17.19
CA ASP A 281 -1.14 -7.88 -17.68
C ASP A 281 -0.62 -6.44 -17.57
N LEU A 282 0.70 -6.23 -17.59
CA LEU A 282 1.28 -4.88 -17.37
C LEU A 282 0.91 -3.86 -18.47
N ASP A 283 0.46 -4.32 -19.64
CA ASP A 283 -0.10 -3.47 -20.71
C ASP A 283 -1.58 -3.09 -20.49
N GLY A 284 -2.19 -3.57 -19.41
CA GLY A 284 -3.59 -3.34 -19.08
C GLY A 284 -4.58 -4.29 -19.76
N THR A 285 -4.08 -5.30 -20.49
CA THR A 285 -4.91 -6.33 -21.11
C THR A 285 -5.23 -7.49 -20.17
N LYS A 286 -6.04 -8.45 -20.62
CA LYS A 286 -6.42 -9.68 -19.90
C LYS A 286 -6.92 -9.42 -18.47
N PRO A 287 -8.02 -8.67 -18.32
CA PRO A 287 -8.65 -8.45 -17.03
C PRO A 287 -9.04 -9.79 -16.38
N ARG A 288 -8.74 -9.93 -15.09
CA ARG A 288 -9.18 -11.03 -14.26
C ARG A 288 -9.73 -10.48 -12.96
N ARG A 289 -10.99 -10.81 -12.65
CA ARG A 289 -11.54 -10.55 -11.32
C ARG A 289 -10.82 -11.44 -10.33
N PHE A 290 -9.97 -10.83 -9.48
CA PHE A 290 -9.20 -11.54 -8.46
C PHE A 290 -10.07 -11.83 -7.25
N ALA A 291 -10.67 -10.78 -6.67
CA ALA A 291 -11.59 -10.90 -5.54
C ALA A 291 -12.63 -9.78 -5.58
N GLN A 292 -13.81 -10.07 -5.05
CA GLN A 292 -14.90 -9.09 -4.96
C GLN A 292 -15.84 -9.41 -3.80
N HIS A 293 -16.51 -8.41 -3.27
CA HIS A 293 -17.49 -8.56 -2.18
C HIS A 293 -16.89 -9.15 -0.89
N GLY A 294 -17.68 -9.86 -0.11
CA GLY A 294 -17.23 -10.55 1.11
C GLY A 294 -16.57 -9.60 2.12
N GLN A 295 -15.27 -9.77 2.34
CA GLN A 295 -14.51 -9.02 3.34
C GLN A 295 -13.85 -7.75 2.79
N LEU A 296 -13.97 -7.45 1.47
CA LEU A 296 -13.36 -6.26 0.89
C LEU A 296 -14.23 -5.02 1.12
N ILE A 297 -13.63 -3.99 1.72
CA ILE A 297 -14.28 -2.69 2.00
C ILE A 297 -13.27 -1.58 1.70
N ALA A 298 -13.38 -0.94 0.51
CA ALA A 298 -12.41 0.03 0.02
C ALA A 298 -10.95 -0.46 0.16
N PRO A 299 -10.57 -1.59 -0.47
CA PRO A 299 -9.22 -2.13 -0.36
C PRO A 299 -8.20 -1.16 -0.97
N TRP A 300 -7.07 -0.95 -0.27
CA TRP A 300 -5.98 -0.11 -0.78
C TRP A 300 -4.63 -0.82 -0.71
N GLY A 301 -4.15 -1.20 0.46
CA GLY A 301 -2.86 -1.85 0.68
C GLY A 301 -2.81 -3.26 0.07
N LEU A 302 -1.72 -3.59 -0.62
CA LEU A 302 -1.46 -4.89 -1.23
C LEU A 302 -0.03 -5.33 -0.92
N ALA A 303 0.15 -6.49 -0.30
CA ALA A 303 1.47 -7.07 -0.05
C ALA A 303 1.45 -8.60 -0.18
N LEU A 304 2.36 -9.16 -0.96
CA LEU A 304 2.56 -10.62 -1.02
C LEU A 304 3.45 -11.05 0.15
N ALA A 305 2.90 -11.80 1.09
CA ALA A 305 3.64 -12.25 2.25
C ALA A 305 4.75 -13.24 1.87
N PRO A 306 5.99 -13.11 2.41
CA PRO A 306 7.01 -14.12 2.27
C PRO A 306 6.52 -15.49 2.76
N ALA A 307 6.97 -16.58 2.15
CA ALA A 307 6.51 -17.93 2.49
C ALA A 307 6.70 -18.30 3.97
N GLY A 308 7.72 -17.73 4.64
CA GLY A 308 8.00 -17.94 6.06
C GLY A 308 7.32 -16.94 7.02
N PHE A 309 6.38 -16.12 6.55
CA PHE A 309 5.73 -15.10 7.36
C PHE A 309 4.55 -15.67 8.15
N GLY A 310 4.84 -16.46 9.18
CA GLY A 310 3.83 -17.09 10.03
C GLY A 310 2.87 -18.00 9.26
N GLU A 311 1.68 -18.20 9.80
CA GLU A 311 0.66 -19.11 9.26
C GLU A 311 0.00 -18.62 7.95
N LEU A 312 0.04 -17.31 7.68
CA LEU A 312 -0.47 -16.71 6.44
C LEU A 312 0.67 -16.37 5.45
N GLY A 313 1.85 -16.94 5.62
CA GLY A 313 2.96 -16.79 4.67
C GLY A 313 2.60 -17.34 3.29
N GLY A 314 3.11 -16.69 2.22
CA GLY A 314 2.82 -17.03 0.83
C GLY A 314 1.46 -16.57 0.33
N THR A 315 0.64 -15.89 1.13
CA THR A 315 -0.65 -15.34 0.72
C THR A 315 -0.55 -13.87 0.31
N LEU A 316 -1.50 -13.39 -0.49
CA LEU A 316 -1.64 -11.97 -0.81
C LEU A 316 -2.48 -11.29 0.27
N TRP A 317 -1.87 -10.35 0.98
CA TRP A 317 -2.53 -9.55 2.00
C TRP A 317 -3.15 -8.32 1.38
N ILE A 318 -4.44 -8.10 1.66
CA ILE A 318 -5.23 -6.97 1.17
C ILE A 318 -5.77 -6.21 2.37
N GLY A 319 -5.29 -4.97 2.54
CA GLY A 319 -5.72 -4.05 3.58
C GLY A 319 -6.91 -3.21 3.13
N ASN A 320 -7.92 -3.13 3.96
CA ASN A 320 -9.10 -2.32 3.76
C ASN A 320 -8.95 -0.96 4.44
N PHE A 321 -9.03 0.11 3.68
CA PHE A 321 -9.22 1.45 4.26
C PHE A 321 -10.57 1.55 5.01
N GLY A 322 -11.62 0.91 4.47
CA GLY A 322 -12.97 1.11 4.96
C GLY A 322 -13.31 0.50 6.32
N ASP A 323 -12.58 -0.53 6.78
CA ASP A 323 -12.81 -1.15 8.09
C ASP A 323 -11.51 -1.52 8.84
N GLY A 324 -10.36 -1.11 8.31
CA GLY A 324 -9.06 -1.30 8.93
C GLY A 324 -8.57 -2.76 9.01
N ARG A 325 -9.28 -3.71 8.38
CA ARG A 325 -8.91 -5.13 8.43
C ARG A 325 -7.97 -5.50 7.30
N ILE A 326 -7.14 -6.51 7.58
CA ILE A 326 -6.26 -7.12 6.59
C ILE A 326 -6.75 -8.54 6.35
N ASN A 327 -6.95 -8.89 5.07
CA ASN A 327 -7.46 -10.18 4.64
C ASN A 327 -6.40 -10.87 3.77
N ALA A 328 -6.15 -12.15 4.03
CA ALA A 328 -5.18 -12.98 3.30
C ALA A 328 -5.90 -13.84 2.26
N TYR A 329 -5.42 -13.76 1.03
CA TYR A 329 -5.98 -14.46 -0.12
C TYR A 329 -4.93 -15.39 -0.75
N ASP A 330 -5.37 -16.51 -1.30
CA ASP A 330 -4.53 -17.32 -2.19
C ASP A 330 -4.17 -16.46 -3.42
N PRO A 331 -2.87 -16.21 -3.68
CA PRO A 331 -2.45 -15.26 -4.70
C PRO A 331 -2.73 -15.74 -6.14
N SER A 332 -2.93 -17.05 -6.33
CA SER A 332 -3.19 -17.66 -7.64
C SER A 332 -4.69 -17.69 -7.96
N THR A 333 -5.53 -17.93 -6.97
CA THR A 333 -6.97 -18.16 -7.16
C THR A 333 -7.84 -16.98 -6.77
N GLY A 334 -7.39 -16.12 -5.83
CA GLY A 334 -8.18 -15.05 -5.22
C GLY A 334 -9.18 -15.55 -4.16
N VAL A 335 -9.02 -16.80 -3.71
CA VAL A 335 -9.85 -17.35 -2.62
C VAL A 335 -9.38 -16.77 -1.29
N LEU A 336 -10.30 -16.27 -0.49
CA LEU A 336 -10.02 -15.82 0.88
C LEU A 336 -9.56 -17.00 1.73
N ILE A 337 -8.41 -16.89 2.35
CA ILE A 337 -7.87 -17.88 3.29
C ILE A 337 -8.32 -17.56 4.71
N ASP A 338 -7.97 -16.39 5.22
CA ASP A 338 -8.40 -15.89 6.53
C ASP A 338 -8.18 -14.37 6.65
N LYS A 339 -8.50 -13.84 7.82
CA LYS A 339 -8.14 -12.48 8.27
C LYS A 339 -6.86 -12.55 9.10
N VAL A 340 -6.08 -11.48 9.03
CA VAL A 340 -4.92 -11.31 9.92
C VAL A 340 -5.43 -11.10 11.35
N ARG A 341 -4.91 -11.89 12.30
CA ARG A 341 -5.37 -11.95 13.68
C ARG A 341 -4.22 -11.77 14.65
N THR A 342 -4.56 -11.28 15.83
CA THR A 342 -3.69 -11.31 17.01
C THR A 342 -3.54 -12.74 17.54
N PRO A 343 -2.55 -13.01 18.41
CA PRO A 343 -2.37 -14.33 19.03
C PRO A 343 -3.57 -14.81 19.88
N ASP A 344 -4.38 -13.90 20.39
CA ASP A 344 -5.64 -14.23 21.07
C ASP A 344 -6.84 -14.37 20.11
N ASN A 345 -6.55 -14.57 18.81
CA ASN A 345 -7.51 -14.85 17.75
C ASN A 345 -8.52 -13.72 17.45
N LYS A 346 -8.21 -12.48 17.80
CA LYS A 346 -8.99 -11.31 17.41
C LYS A 346 -8.49 -10.78 16.06
N ALA A 347 -9.41 -10.32 15.20
CA ALA A 347 -9.00 -9.65 13.97
C ALA A 347 -8.22 -8.37 14.32
N ILE A 348 -7.08 -8.16 13.66
CA ILE A 348 -6.37 -6.88 13.71
C ILE A 348 -7.21 -5.85 12.97
N VAL A 349 -7.39 -4.67 13.57
CA VAL A 349 -8.16 -3.55 13.00
C VAL A 349 -7.34 -2.28 13.19
N ILE A 350 -6.91 -1.69 12.10
CA ILE A 350 -6.10 -0.46 12.05
C ILE A 350 -6.96 0.62 11.40
N ASP A 351 -7.41 1.58 12.19
CA ASP A 351 -8.27 2.67 11.70
C ASP A 351 -7.61 3.47 10.59
N GLY A 352 -8.30 3.64 9.45
CA GLY A 352 -7.76 4.37 8.30
C GLY A 352 -6.56 3.71 7.62
N LEU A 353 -6.48 2.37 7.60
CA LEU A 353 -5.38 1.61 7.03
C LEU A 353 -5.13 1.93 5.56
N TRP A 354 -3.88 2.27 5.22
CA TRP A 354 -3.42 2.57 3.87
C TRP A 354 -2.43 1.53 3.34
N SER A 355 -1.15 1.79 3.41
CA SER A 355 -0.10 0.92 2.85
C SER A 355 0.13 -0.34 3.65
N LEU A 356 0.52 -1.38 2.91
CA LEU A 356 1.14 -2.61 3.42
C LEU A 356 2.42 -2.85 2.62
N MET A 357 3.57 -3.07 3.28
CA MET A 357 4.84 -3.32 2.62
C MET A 357 5.77 -4.16 3.50
N PHE A 358 6.43 -5.15 2.93
CA PHE A 358 7.53 -5.87 3.61
C PHE A 358 8.83 -5.10 3.47
N GLY A 359 9.66 -5.14 4.49
CA GLY A 359 10.94 -4.43 4.49
C GLY A 359 11.96 -5.02 3.51
N ASN A 360 12.97 -4.20 3.16
CA ASN A 360 13.99 -4.51 2.14
C ASN A 360 15.23 -5.24 2.68
N GLY A 361 15.30 -5.53 3.98
CA GLY A 361 16.47 -6.14 4.62
C GLY A 361 17.59 -5.15 4.99
N GLY A 362 17.38 -3.85 4.70
CA GLY A 362 18.31 -2.77 5.00
C GLY A 362 17.70 -1.71 5.93
N ASN A 363 17.90 -0.43 5.62
CA ASN A 363 17.34 0.68 6.39
C ASN A 363 15.80 0.79 6.30
N GLY A 364 15.20 0.15 5.31
CA GLY A 364 13.74 0.03 5.14
C GLY A 364 13.15 -1.22 5.80
N GLY A 365 13.76 -1.73 6.85
CA GLY A 365 13.16 -2.74 7.72
C GLY A 365 13.51 -4.20 7.38
N ALA A 366 13.13 -5.08 8.29
CA ALA A 366 13.35 -6.52 8.14
C ALA A 366 12.46 -7.11 7.03
N PRO A 367 12.96 -8.05 6.21
CA PRO A 367 12.19 -8.60 5.09
C PRO A 367 11.04 -9.52 5.53
N ASN A 368 11.04 -9.95 6.80
CA ASN A 368 9.97 -10.75 7.42
C ASN A 368 9.17 -9.93 8.43
N THR A 369 9.11 -8.62 8.27
CA THR A 369 8.23 -7.72 9.02
C THR A 369 7.37 -6.98 8.01
N LEU A 370 6.07 -6.97 8.20
CA LEU A 370 5.16 -6.13 7.43
C LEU A 370 5.07 -4.76 8.08
N TYR A 371 5.26 -3.71 7.30
CA TYR A 371 5.07 -2.32 7.73
C TYR A 371 3.78 -1.77 7.14
N PHE A 372 3.10 -0.90 7.90
CA PHE A 372 1.85 -0.28 7.46
C PHE A 372 1.80 1.20 7.79
N THR A 373 1.01 1.94 7.03
CA THR A 373 0.63 3.33 7.31
C THR A 373 -0.88 3.43 7.49
N ALA A 374 -1.33 4.36 8.31
CA ALA A 374 -2.76 4.61 8.50
C ALA A 374 -3.05 6.07 8.84
N GLY A 375 -4.23 6.55 8.41
CA GLY A 375 -4.78 7.87 8.74
C GLY A 375 -5.98 7.74 9.69
N PRO A 376 -5.75 7.47 11.00
CA PRO A 376 -6.84 7.32 11.95
C PRO A 376 -7.68 8.60 12.13
N ASN A 377 -8.81 8.46 12.81
CA ASN A 377 -9.70 9.55 13.15
C ASN A 377 -10.20 10.33 11.92
N GLY A 378 -10.57 9.58 10.86
CA GLY A 378 -11.06 10.18 9.62
C GLY A 378 -9.99 11.00 8.90
N GLU A 379 -8.79 10.47 8.81
CA GLU A 379 -7.63 11.05 8.12
C GLU A 379 -7.03 12.32 8.83
N GLN A 380 -7.39 12.56 10.10
CA GLN A 380 -6.88 13.72 10.86
C GLN A 380 -5.57 13.42 11.58
N ASP A 381 -5.27 12.15 11.80
CA ASP A 381 -4.09 11.69 12.51
C ASP A 381 -3.20 10.78 11.63
N GLY A 382 -2.10 10.31 12.19
CA GLY A 382 -1.16 9.45 11.49
C GLY A 382 -0.58 8.36 12.39
N LEU A 383 -0.49 7.16 11.80
CA LEU A 383 0.14 6.00 12.43
C LEU A 383 1.03 5.29 11.41
N PHE A 384 2.27 5.00 11.79
CA PHE A 384 3.19 4.09 11.12
C PHE A 384 3.54 2.97 12.08
N GLY A 385 3.36 1.73 11.67
CA GLY A 385 3.56 0.57 12.50
C GLY A 385 4.05 -0.65 11.74
N SER A 386 4.21 -1.77 12.46
CA SER A 386 4.59 -3.05 11.91
C SER A 386 3.77 -4.21 12.46
N LEU A 387 3.73 -5.31 11.70
CA LEU A 387 3.16 -6.59 12.09
C LEU A 387 4.24 -7.67 11.94
N ASP A 388 4.44 -8.44 12.99
CA ASP A 388 5.36 -9.57 13.02
C ASP A 388 4.63 -10.85 13.42
N PRO A 389 4.94 -12.02 12.85
CA PRO A 389 4.38 -13.29 13.32
C PRO A 389 4.88 -13.60 14.73
N GLN A 390 4.01 -14.21 15.54
CA GLN A 390 4.37 -14.69 16.89
C GLN A 390 5.16 -15.99 16.83
#